data_f2b80eaf591e2817f68567aa21ef8a97
#
_entry.id   f2b80eaf591e2817f68567aa21ef8a97
#
_cell.length_a   1.000
_cell.length_b   1.000
_cell.length_c   1.000
_cell.angle_alpha   90.00
_cell.angle_beta   90.00
_cell.angle_gamma   90.00
#
_symmetry.space_group_name_H-M   'P 1'
#
loop_
_entity.id
_entity.type
_entity.pdbx_description
1 polymer ?
#
loop_
_entity_poly.entity_id
_entity_poly.type
_entity_poly.pdbx_seq_one_letter_code
_entity_poly.pdbx_strand_id
1 'polypeptide(L)'
;FESVTAKQFKAAIEDLKAQGAKGIVIDIRNNPGGLLTTVVTMLKYILPNGLIVYTEDKAGNRKEYSDSDNEELDIPLAVLVNGNSASASEIFAGAIQDYEKGIIVGTQTYGKGIVQTLKPLTDGSAIKFTIAKYFTPKDRIYMEMVLLRMLLWNLIRMLMRIHSCLLYT
;
A
#
# COMPACT_ATOMS: atom_id res chain seq x y z
N PHE A 1 9.41 -2.09 -0.32
CA PHE A 1 8.82 -3.37 -0.80
C PHE A 1 9.77 -4.03 -1.81
N GLU A 2 10.41 -5.10 -1.38
CA GLU A 2 11.36 -5.90 -2.17
C GLU A 2 10.70 -7.17 -2.73
N SER A 3 11.38 -7.91 -3.59
CA SER A 3 10.82 -9.11 -4.24
C SER A 3 10.36 -10.20 -3.26
N VAL A 4 10.98 -10.30 -2.10
CA VAL A 4 10.63 -11.28 -1.05
C VAL A 4 9.48 -10.84 -0.14
N THR A 5 9.16 -9.53 -0.12
CA THR A 5 8.25 -8.93 0.87
C THR A 5 6.84 -9.52 0.78
N ALA A 6 6.30 -9.75 -0.41
CA ALA A 6 4.94 -10.29 -0.56
C ALA A 6 4.79 -11.68 0.06
N LYS A 7 5.80 -12.56 -0.13
CA LYS A 7 5.80 -13.90 0.47
C LYS A 7 5.91 -13.84 2.00
N GLN A 8 6.81 -12.99 2.50
CA GLN A 8 6.99 -12.81 3.95
C GLN A 8 5.75 -12.22 4.60
N PHE A 9 5.12 -11.24 3.94
CA PHE A 9 3.89 -10.61 4.37
C PHE A 9 2.74 -11.62 4.53
N LYS A 10 2.48 -12.44 3.49
CA LYS A 10 1.45 -13.49 3.55
C LYS A 10 1.73 -14.45 4.70
N ALA A 11 2.96 -14.95 4.81
CA ALA A 11 3.34 -15.87 5.88
C ALA A 11 3.16 -15.26 7.29
N ALA A 12 3.51 -13.99 7.46
CA ALA A 12 3.34 -13.30 8.74
C ALA A 12 1.85 -13.12 9.12
N ILE A 13 0.99 -12.78 8.15
CA ILE A 13 -0.46 -12.68 8.41
C ILE A 13 -1.06 -14.05 8.78
N GLU A 14 -0.69 -15.10 8.06
CA GLU A 14 -1.16 -16.47 8.37
C GLU A 14 -0.72 -16.91 9.75
N ASP A 15 0.52 -16.64 10.13
CA ASP A 15 1.05 -16.94 11.46
C ASP A 15 0.29 -16.20 12.56
N LEU A 16 0.05 -14.88 12.38
CA LEU A 16 -0.73 -14.07 13.30
C LEU A 16 -2.18 -14.58 13.43
N LYS A 17 -2.82 -14.97 12.33
CA LYS A 17 -4.16 -15.56 12.34
C LYS A 17 -4.17 -16.89 13.11
N ALA A 18 -3.17 -17.74 12.89
CA ALA A 18 -3.03 -19.00 13.61
C ALA A 18 -2.84 -18.81 15.13
N GLN A 19 -2.19 -17.72 15.54
CA GLN A 19 -2.06 -17.32 16.94
C GLN A 19 -3.33 -16.66 17.51
N GLY A 20 -4.39 -16.53 16.74
CA GLY A 20 -5.67 -15.97 17.16
C GLY A 20 -5.76 -14.45 17.15
N ALA A 21 -4.94 -13.77 16.35
CA ALA A 21 -5.02 -12.31 16.16
C ALA A 21 -6.43 -11.93 15.70
N LYS A 22 -7.00 -10.89 16.32
CA LYS A 22 -8.34 -10.35 16.02
C LYS A 22 -8.31 -9.07 15.18
N GLY A 23 -7.13 -8.62 14.80
CA GLY A 23 -6.87 -7.47 13.95
C GLY A 23 -5.39 -7.36 13.67
N ILE A 24 -5.04 -6.63 12.60
CA ILE A 24 -3.66 -6.44 12.16
C ILE A 24 -3.36 -4.95 12.06
N VAL A 25 -2.18 -4.55 12.52
CA VAL A 25 -1.63 -3.23 12.28
C VAL A 25 -0.42 -3.37 11.38
N ILE A 26 -0.43 -2.69 10.24
CA ILE A 26 0.68 -2.64 9.29
C ILE A 26 1.34 -1.27 9.39
N ASP A 27 2.61 -1.24 9.79
CA ASP A 27 3.36 0.02 9.87
C ASP A 27 4.21 0.21 8.62
N ILE A 28 3.85 1.23 7.82
CA ILE A 28 4.61 1.66 6.65
C ILE A 28 5.13 3.09 6.80
N ARG A 29 5.25 3.58 8.04
CA ARG A 29 5.92 4.85 8.31
C ARG A 29 7.38 4.74 7.92
N ASN A 30 7.93 5.80 7.29
CA ASN A 30 9.30 5.86 6.76
C ASN A 30 9.60 4.82 5.66
N ASN A 31 8.60 4.18 5.10
CA ASN A 31 8.78 3.27 3.98
C ASN A 31 8.70 4.04 2.65
N PRO A 32 9.82 4.19 1.90
CA PRO A 32 9.85 4.97 0.65
C PRO A 32 9.18 4.27 -0.53
N GLY A 33 8.61 3.09 -0.31
CA GLY A 33 8.00 2.26 -1.34
C GLY A 33 8.86 1.10 -1.79
N GLY A 34 8.90 0.84 -3.08
CA GLY A 34 9.64 -0.27 -3.69
C GLY A 34 8.95 -0.78 -4.95
N LEU A 35 8.93 -2.10 -5.15
CA LEU A 35 8.40 -2.72 -6.36
C LEU A 35 6.87 -2.66 -6.42
N LEU A 36 6.33 -2.11 -7.52
CA LEU A 36 4.89 -2.09 -7.79
C LEU A 36 4.27 -3.50 -7.79
N THR A 37 4.93 -4.44 -8.45
CA THR A 37 4.44 -5.83 -8.52
C THR A 37 4.32 -6.48 -7.15
N THR A 38 5.24 -6.18 -6.25
CA THR A 38 5.21 -6.69 -4.88
C THR A 38 4.02 -6.14 -4.10
N VAL A 39 3.79 -4.82 -4.15
CA VAL A 39 2.67 -4.21 -3.44
C VAL A 39 1.32 -4.66 -4.01
N VAL A 40 1.23 -4.84 -5.32
CA VAL A 40 0.02 -5.41 -5.96
C VAL A 40 -0.24 -6.83 -5.44
N THR A 41 0.78 -7.68 -5.35
CA THR A 41 0.65 -9.05 -4.83
C THR A 41 0.21 -9.05 -3.35
N MET A 42 0.72 -8.13 -2.53
CA MET A 42 0.28 -7.99 -1.13
C MET A 42 -1.20 -7.55 -1.05
N LEU A 43 -1.60 -6.60 -1.90
CA LEU A 43 -2.97 -6.09 -1.92
C LEU A 43 -3.98 -7.12 -2.41
N LYS A 44 -3.61 -7.99 -3.34
CA LYS A 44 -4.44 -9.13 -3.77
C LYS A 44 -4.82 -10.05 -2.61
N TYR A 45 -3.97 -10.19 -1.62
CA TYR A 45 -4.23 -10.98 -0.42
C TYR A 45 -5.14 -10.26 0.61
N ILE A 46 -5.31 -8.94 0.47
CA ILE A 46 -6.06 -8.12 1.44
C ILE A 46 -7.43 -7.72 0.89
N LEU A 47 -7.46 -7.30 -0.37
CA LEU A 47 -8.62 -6.64 -0.99
C LEU A 47 -9.58 -7.66 -1.61
N PRO A 48 -10.87 -7.34 -1.72
CA PRO A 48 -11.77 -8.08 -2.59
C PRO A 48 -11.34 -7.94 -4.05
N ASN A 49 -11.88 -8.80 -4.92
CA ASN A 49 -11.64 -8.71 -6.37
C ASN A 49 -11.94 -7.33 -6.92
N GLY A 50 -11.10 -6.87 -7.83
CA GLY A 50 -11.25 -5.59 -8.50
C GLY A 50 -9.95 -4.90 -8.86
N LEU A 51 -10.06 -3.66 -9.28
CA LEU A 51 -8.94 -2.81 -9.65
C LEU A 51 -8.15 -2.40 -8.41
N ILE A 52 -6.85 -2.65 -8.39
CA ILE A 52 -5.95 -2.29 -7.27
C ILE A 52 -5.30 -0.93 -7.51
N VAL A 53 -4.78 -0.72 -8.70
CA VAL A 53 -4.08 0.49 -9.13
C VAL A 53 -4.03 0.51 -10.65
N TYR A 54 -4.01 1.68 -11.24
CA TYR A 54 -3.63 1.80 -12.64
C TYR A 54 -2.60 2.90 -12.85
N THR A 55 -1.90 2.80 -13.97
CA THR A 55 -0.96 3.83 -14.42
C THR A 55 -1.43 4.39 -15.74
N GLU A 56 -1.22 5.69 -15.95
CA GLU A 56 -1.53 6.36 -17.20
C GLU A 56 -0.31 7.14 -17.68
N ASP A 57 0.08 6.94 -18.94
CA ASP A 57 1.18 7.65 -19.57
C ASP A 57 0.75 9.01 -20.14
N LYS A 58 1.70 9.77 -20.68
CA LYS A 58 1.44 11.09 -21.29
C LYS A 58 0.50 11.04 -22.51
N ALA A 59 0.39 9.90 -23.17
CA ALA A 59 -0.49 9.69 -24.33
C ALA A 59 -1.90 9.22 -23.92
N GLY A 60 -2.16 9.03 -22.61
CA GLY A 60 -3.43 8.51 -22.09
C GLY A 60 -3.54 6.98 -22.13
N ASN A 61 -2.45 6.25 -22.40
CA ASN A 61 -2.47 4.81 -22.34
C ASN A 61 -2.53 4.34 -20.89
N ARG A 62 -3.58 3.60 -20.56
CA ARG A 62 -3.84 3.07 -19.22
C ARG A 62 -3.38 1.63 -19.09
N LYS A 63 -2.67 1.30 -18.00
CA LYS A 63 -2.31 -0.05 -17.60
C LYS A 63 -2.87 -0.34 -16.22
N GLU A 64 -3.75 -1.31 -16.14
CA GLU A 64 -4.44 -1.73 -14.93
C GLU A 64 -3.77 -2.92 -14.26
N TYR A 65 -3.87 -2.94 -12.92
CA TYR A 65 -3.47 -4.05 -12.07
C TYR A 65 -4.68 -4.41 -11.21
N SER A 66 -5.26 -5.58 -11.47
CA SER A 66 -6.50 -6.05 -10.84
C SER A 66 -6.30 -7.41 -10.18
N ASP A 67 -7.25 -7.77 -9.34
CA ASP A 67 -7.35 -9.07 -8.71
C ASP A 67 -8.63 -9.79 -9.12
N SER A 68 -8.54 -11.14 -9.21
CA SER A 68 -9.65 -12.05 -9.48
C SER A 68 -9.56 -13.36 -8.67
N ASP A 69 -8.63 -13.44 -7.71
CA ASP A 69 -8.26 -14.70 -7.05
C ASP A 69 -9.17 -15.04 -5.86
N ASN A 70 -10.11 -14.15 -5.49
CA ASN A 70 -11.07 -14.28 -4.37
C ASN A 70 -10.40 -14.49 -2.98
N GLU A 71 -9.12 -14.19 -2.83
CA GLU A 71 -8.50 -14.09 -1.51
C GLU A 71 -8.84 -12.71 -0.92
N GLU A 72 -9.40 -12.68 0.28
CA GLU A 72 -9.68 -11.42 0.98
C GLU A 72 -9.35 -11.60 2.47
N LEU A 73 -8.63 -10.63 3.04
CA LEU A 73 -8.34 -10.63 4.46
C LEU A 73 -9.63 -10.39 5.26
N ASP A 74 -10.00 -11.31 6.12
CA ASP A 74 -11.28 -11.36 6.87
C ASP A 74 -11.23 -10.74 8.27
N ILE A 75 -10.11 -10.12 8.66
CA ILE A 75 -9.93 -9.49 9.98
C ILE A 75 -9.67 -8.00 9.86
N PRO A 76 -10.03 -7.20 10.90
CA PRO A 76 -9.82 -5.75 10.91
C PRO A 76 -8.38 -5.34 10.66
N LEU A 77 -8.17 -4.27 9.87
CA LEU A 77 -6.88 -3.78 9.45
C LEU A 77 -6.72 -2.29 9.77
N ALA A 78 -5.55 -1.93 10.30
CA ALA A 78 -5.09 -0.55 10.38
C ALA A 78 -3.73 -0.40 9.70
N VAL A 79 -3.50 0.72 9.01
CA VAL A 79 -2.23 1.02 8.35
C VAL A 79 -1.67 2.33 8.89
N LEU A 80 -0.44 2.30 9.41
CA LEU A 80 0.24 3.48 9.91
C LEU A 80 1.09 4.11 8.79
N VAL A 81 0.95 5.41 8.62
CA VAL A 81 1.65 6.18 7.58
C VAL A 81 2.22 7.49 8.11
N ASN A 82 3.21 8.05 7.41
CA ASN A 82 3.73 9.40 7.66
C ASN A 82 4.26 10.05 6.38
N GLY A 83 4.81 11.27 6.49
CA GLY A 83 5.34 12.04 5.37
C GLY A 83 6.49 11.38 4.60
N ASN A 84 7.09 10.31 5.12
CA ASN A 84 8.11 9.51 4.44
C ASN A 84 7.56 8.22 3.83
N SER A 85 6.26 7.93 4.00
CA SER A 85 5.57 6.87 3.25
C SER A 85 5.35 7.33 1.82
N ALA A 86 5.98 6.68 0.83
CA ALA A 86 6.01 7.15 -0.54
C ALA A 86 5.81 6.04 -1.59
N SER A 87 5.35 6.41 -2.79
CA SER A 87 5.29 5.52 -3.96
C SER A 87 4.47 4.24 -3.69
N ALA A 88 5.07 3.04 -3.72
CA ALA A 88 4.37 1.78 -3.46
C ALA A 88 3.67 1.76 -2.08
N SER A 89 4.19 2.46 -1.07
CA SER A 89 3.52 2.63 0.23
C SER A 89 2.21 3.43 0.09
N GLU A 90 2.19 4.41 -0.79
CA GLU A 90 0.99 5.21 -1.06
C GLU A 90 -0.04 4.40 -1.86
N ILE A 91 0.42 3.54 -2.79
CA ILE A 91 -0.45 2.59 -3.50
C ILE A 91 -1.09 1.64 -2.48
N PHE A 92 -0.31 1.11 -1.54
CA PHE A 92 -0.80 0.21 -0.50
C PHE A 92 -1.88 0.87 0.35
N ALA A 93 -1.58 2.03 0.92
CA ALA A 93 -2.52 2.77 1.77
C ALA A 93 -3.77 3.25 1.01
N GLY A 94 -3.57 3.74 -0.23
CA GLY A 94 -4.65 4.29 -1.04
C GLY A 94 -5.66 3.25 -1.52
N ALA A 95 -5.19 2.08 -1.93
CA ALA A 95 -6.08 0.99 -2.32
C ALA A 95 -6.92 0.51 -1.11
N ILE A 96 -6.29 0.32 0.07
CA ILE A 96 -6.99 -0.05 1.30
C ILE A 96 -8.03 1.01 1.68
N GLN A 97 -7.70 2.30 1.53
CA GLN A 97 -8.63 3.40 1.80
C GLN A 97 -9.80 3.41 0.82
N ASP A 98 -9.55 3.21 -0.47
CA ASP A 98 -10.60 3.26 -1.51
C ASP A 98 -11.59 2.11 -1.38
N TYR A 99 -11.12 0.93 -0.97
CA TYR A 99 -11.97 -0.23 -0.68
C TYR A 99 -12.59 -0.19 0.73
N GLU A 100 -12.25 0.82 1.54
CA GLU A 100 -12.70 0.90 2.95
C GLU A 100 -12.35 -0.37 3.75
N LYS A 101 -11.27 -1.07 3.30
CA LYS A 101 -10.85 -2.35 3.85
C LYS A 101 -10.14 -2.24 5.19
N GLY A 102 -9.66 -1.05 5.51
CA GLY A 102 -8.95 -0.77 6.76
C GLY A 102 -8.90 0.72 7.07
N ILE A 103 -8.41 1.04 8.25
CA ILE A 103 -8.26 2.41 8.72
C ILE A 103 -6.83 2.87 8.45
N ILE A 104 -6.69 4.04 7.83
CA ILE A 104 -5.38 4.68 7.64
C ILE A 104 -5.16 5.68 8.77
N VAL A 105 -4.04 5.54 9.47
CA VAL A 105 -3.70 6.34 10.66
C VAL A 105 -2.33 7.00 10.49
N GLY A 106 -2.26 8.29 10.73
CA GLY A 106 -0.98 9.02 10.68
C GLY A 106 -1.10 10.42 10.11
N THR A 107 -0.06 10.85 9.41
CA THR A 107 0.01 12.16 8.74
C THR A 107 -0.04 11.99 7.23
N GLN A 108 -0.16 13.10 6.50
CA GLN A 108 -0.10 13.10 5.04
C GLN A 108 1.15 12.37 4.55
N THR A 109 0.98 11.53 3.51
CA THR A 109 2.07 10.82 2.86
C THR A 109 2.88 11.74 1.94
N TYR A 110 3.95 11.23 1.36
CA TYR A 110 4.90 12.02 0.55
C TYR A 110 4.27 12.66 -0.70
N GLY A 111 3.30 11.99 -1.33
CA GLY A 111 2.66 12.47 -2.55
C GLY A 111 3.42 12.14 -3.84
N LYS A 112 4.12 11.00 -3.90
CA LYS A 112 4.84 10.55 -5.10
C LYS A 112 3.93 9.77 -6.04
N GLY A 113 3.04 10.46 -6.73
CA GLY A 113 2.09 9.88 -7.69
C GLY A 113 2.65 9.55 -9.08
N ILE A 114 3.96 9.30 -9.22
CA ILE A 114 4.63 9.12 -10.51
C ILE A 114 5.41 7.82 -10.63
N VAL A 115 5.39 7.24 -11.84
CA VAL A 115 6.22 6.11 -12.26
C VAL A 115 7.47 6.64 -12.94
N GLN A 116 8.65 6.21 -12.47
CA GLN A 116 9.92 6.57 -13.06
C GLN A 116 10.63 5.33 -13.58
N THR A 117 11.38 5.48 -14.67
CA THR A 117 12.25 4.45 -15.22
C THR A 117 13.68 4.95 -15.34
N LEU A 118 14.62 4.01 -15.40
CA LEU A 118 16.03 4.25 -15.69
C LEU A 118 16.32 3.75 -17.09
N LYS A 119 16.89 4.58 -17.93
CA LYS A 119 17.40 4.21 -19.25
C LYS A 119 18.92 4.29 -19.23
N PRO A 120 19.64 3.14 -19.30
CA PRO A 120 21.08 3.13 -19.41
C PRO A 120 21.54 3.81 -20.70
N LEU A 121 22.67 4.51 -20.65
CA LEU A 121 23.37 5.09 -21.78
C LEU A 121 24.61 4.29 -22.13
N THR A 122 25.17 4.52 -23.32
CA THR A 122 26.31 3.78 -23.86
C THR A 122 27.63 4.04 -23.11
N ASP A 123 27.72 5.14 -22.37
CA ASP A 123 28.85 5.53 -21.54
C ASP A 123 28.82 4.96 -20.11
N GLY A 124 27.81 4.11 -19.78
CA GLY A 124 27.61 3.53 -18.46
C GLY A 124 26.81 4.41 -17.50
N SER A 125 26.45 5.62 -17.88
CA SER A 125 25.51 6.46 -17.13
C SER A 125 24.06 6.05 -17.38
N ALA A 126 23.09 6.64 -16.66
CA ALA A 126 21.69 6.39 -16.88
C ALA A 126 20.86 7.66 -16.70
N ILE A 127 19.77 7.77 -17.46
CA ILE A 127 18.78 8.84 -17.30
C ILE A 127 17.58 8.27 -16.55
N LYS A 128 17.18 8.96 -15.48
CA LYS A 128 15.94 8.70 -14.74
C LYS A 128 14.87 9.70 -15.17
N PHE A 129 13.74 9.20 -15.66
CA PHE A 129 12.64 10.09 -16.10
C PHE A 129 11.27 9.48 -15.77
N THR A 130 10.26 10.36 -15.67
CA THR A 130 8.88 9.99 -15.42
C THR A 130 8.22 9.49 -16.70
N ILE A 131 7.54 8.36 -16.64
CA ILE A 131 6.85 7.72 -17.76
C ILE A 131 5.33 7.66 -17.60
N ALA A 132 4.80 7.70 -16.36
CA ALA A 132 3.37 7.63 -16.10
C ALA A 132 3.04 8.21 -14.72
N LYS A 133 1.74 8.38 -14.46
CA LYS A 133 1.18 8.67 -13.13
C LYS A 133 0.49 7.43 -12.57
N TYR A 134 0.41 7.34 -11.24
CA TYR A 134 -0.39 6.34 -10.53
C TYR A 134 -1.75 6.91 -10.15
N PHE A 135 -2.78 6.06 -10.23
CA PHE A 135 -4.13 6.37 -9.79
C PHE A 135 -4.67 5.27 -8.88
N THR A 136 -5.44 5.67 -7.89
CA THR A 136 -6.16 4.74 -7.02
C THR A 136 -7.33 4.08 -7.76
N PRO A 137 -7.95 3.03 -7.20
CA PRO A 137 -9.17 2.44 -7.75
C PRO A 137 -10.31 3.45 -8.00
N LYS A 138 -10.42 4.48 -7.14
CA LYS A 138 -11.41 5.57 -7.26
C LYS A 138 -10.88 6.79 -8.04
N ASP A 139 -9.96 6.60 -8.98
CA ASP A 139 -9.41 7.65 -9.88
C ASP A 139 -8.72 8.84 -9.18
N ARG A 140 -8.30 8.67 -7.92
CA ARG A 140 -7.56 9.72 -7.20
C ARG A 140 -6.07 9.67 -7.54
N ILE A 141 -5.46 10.83 -7.75
CA ILE A 141 -4.00 10.94 -7.92
C ILE A 141 -3.35 10.90 -6.53
N TYR A 142 -2.34 10.06 -6.33
CA TYR A 142 -1.62 9.94 -5.05
C TYR A 142 -0.94 11.23 -4.56
N MET A 143 -0.84 12.26 -5.40
CA MET A 143 -0.28 13.57 -5.01
C MET A 143 -1.17 14.37 -4.05
N GLU A 144 -2.43 13.97 -3.84
CA GLU A 144 -3.43 14.74 -3.08
C GLU A 144 -4.03 13.98 -1.89
N MET A 145 -3.51 12.78 -1.58
CA MET A 145 -4.07 11.99 -0.49
C MET A 145 -3.79 12.60 0.88
N VAL A 146 -4.77 13.33 1.38
CA VAL A 146 -4.83 13.75 2.79
C VAL A 146 -5.44 12.59 3.58
N LEU A 147 -4.63 11.94 4.40
CA LEU A 147 -5.08 10.90 5.30
C LEU A 147 -5.70 11.50 6.55
N LEU A 148 -6.86 11.01 6.92
CA LEU A 148 -7.70 11.49 8.02
C LEU A 148 -6.91 11.67 9.32
N ARG A 149 -6.99 12.90 9.82
CA ARG A 149 -6.47 13.34 11.10
C ARG A 149 -7.11 12.53 12.24
N MET A 150 -6.27 11.88 13.03
CA MET A 150 -6.39 11.52 14.45
C MET A 150 -7.74 11.77 15.20
N LEU A 151 -8.83 11.19 14.77
CA LEU A 151 -10.01 11.07 15.65
C LEU A 151 -10.16 9.65 16.22
N LEU A 152 -9.25 8.75 15.90
CA LEU A 152 -9.37 7.31 16.21
C LEU A 152 -8.37 6.77 17.24
N TRP A 153 -7.65 7.62 17.98
CA TRP A 153 -6.81 7.16 19.10
C TRP A 153 -7.59 6.30 20.11
N ASN A 154 -8.86 6.62 20.31
CA ASN A 154 -9.74 5.85 21.19
C ASN A 154 -10.14 4.49 20.60
N LEU A 155 -10.30 4.39 19.27
CA LEU A 155 -10.61 3.12 18.59
C LEU A 155 -9.40 2.20 18.56
N ILE A 156 -8.21 2.75 18.29
CA ILE A 156 -6.94 2.02 18.36
C ILE A 156 -6.70 1.53 19.78
N ARG A 157 -6.98 2.34 20.80
CA ARG A 157 -6.94 1.90 22.21
C ARG A 157 -7.92 0.78 22.52
N MET A 158 -9.08 0.76 21.87
CA MET A 158 -10.06 -0.32 21.99
C MET A 158 -9.59 -1.59 21.29
N LEU A 159 -8.98 -1.48 20.10
CA LEU A 159 -8.38 -2.59 19.38
C LEU A 159 -7.10 -3.12 20.05
N MET A 160 -6.27 -2.26 20.63
CA MET A 160 -5.06 -2.64 21.40
C MET A 160 -5.34 -3.33 22.73
N ARG A 161 -6.56 -3.28 23.26
CA ARG A 161 -6.97 -4.11 24.41
C ARG A 161 -7.14 -5.57 24.07
N ILE A 162 -7.07 -5.95 22.80
CA ILE A 162 -7.08 -7.31 22.33
C ILE A 162 -5.62 -7.77 22.21
N HIS A 163 -5.22 -8.69 23.09
CA HIS A 163 -3.87 -9.27 23.24
C HIS A 163 -3.15 -9.54 21.92
N SER A 164 -1.86 -9.22 21.90
CA SER A 164 -0.85 -9.45 20.86
C SER A 164 -1.00 -8.63 19.56
N CYS A 165 -0.44 -7.40 19.58
CA CYS A 165 -0.13 -6.65 18.38
C CYS A 165 1.34 -6.89 18.04
N LEU A 166 1.64 -7.52 16.90
CA LEU A 166 2.99 -7.59 16.34
C LEU A 166 3.15 -6.47 15.31
N LEU A 167 4.12 -5.59 15.54
CA LEU A 167 4.54 -4.53 14.62
C LEU A 167 5.60 -5.10 13.69
N TYR A 168 5.36 -5.03 12.38
CA TYR A 168 6.38 -5.24 11.36
C TYR A 168 6.76 -3.89 10.75
N THR A 169 8.02 -3.53 10.83
CA THR A 169 8.64 -2.39 10.16
C THR A 169 9.30 -2.81 8.85
#